data_213edf6eb7ec3c6ad71d384a946fdb0c
#
_entry.id   213edf6eb7ec3c6ad71d384a946fdb0c
#
_cell.length_a   1.000
_cell.length_b   1.000
_cell.length_c   1.000
_cell.angle_alpha   90.00
_cell.angle_beta   90.00
_cell.angle_gamma   90.00
#
_symmetry.space_group_name_H-M   'P 1'
#
loop_
_entity.id
_entity.type
_entity.pdbx_description
1 polymer ?
#
loop_
_entity_poly.entity_id
_entity_poly.type
_entity_poly.pdbx_seq_one_letter_code
_entity_poly.pdbx_strand_id
1 'polypeptide(L)'
;GGQSVFYQSSDELSGKLDGVPFRAVNVCTGEKASARSSTPKILFGGQVIVFSYFDNRKISEGFVQVFSKKALSKLRETRVPLSIQTENSVFNENFAVFAENEQNAFYILTPQVMEQITAFQEAMEGNVYLSFSEKSLYVTCSQLRNPFHIYIDIPVEEQRQKIADDTAILRSAKEILIRAGQSSPK
;
A
#
# COMPACT_ATOMS: atom_id res chain seq x y z
N GLY A 1 -23.13 -22.04 -0.04
CA GLY A 1 -22.94 -21.39 1.24
C GLY A 1 -21.88 -20.31 1.07
N GLY A 2 -22.29 -19.04 1.20
CA GLY A 2 -21.36 -17.93 1.11
C GLY A 2 -20.36 -17.97 2.27
N GLN A 3 -19.08 -17.81 1.98
CA GLN A 3 -18.05 -17.65 3.00
C GLN A 3 -18.29 -16.32 3.73
N SER A 4 -18.45 -16.38 5.05
CA SER A 4 -18.64 -15.18 5.85
C SER A 4 -17.28 -14.52 6.11
N VAL A 5 -17.07 -13.34 5.57
CA VAL A 5 -15.86 -12.52 5.76
C VAL A 5 -16.01 -11.65 7.01
N PHE A 6 -14.91 -11.32 7.66
CA PHE A 6 -14.84 -10.29 8.68
C PHE A 6 -13.88 -9.17 8.28
N TYR A 7 -14.13 -8.01 8.84
CA TYR A 7 -13.29 -6.82 8.74
C TYR A 7 -13.15 -6.19 10.12
N GLN A 8 -11.93 -5.83 10.47
CA GLN A 8 -11.62 -5.09 11.69
C GLN A 8 -10.64 -3.97 11.36
N SER A 9 -10.79 -2.83 11.99
CA SER A 9 -9.85 -1.71 11.91
C SER A 9 -9.56 -1.17 13.30
N SER A 10 -8.34 -0.67 13.49
CA SER A 10 -7.87 -0.07 14.75
C SER A 10 -6.81 1.00 14.48
N ASP A 11 -6.50 1.77 15.52
CA ASP A 11 -5.37 2.70 15.55
C ASP A 11 -5.35 3.64 14.33
N GLU A 12 -6.46 4.38 14.14
CA GLU A 12 -6.56 5.36 13.08
C GLU A 12 -5.75 6.61 13.43
N LEU A 13 -4.88 7.01 12.51
CA LEU A 13 -4.13 8.25 12.57
C LEU A 13 -4.46 9.10 11.33
N SER A 14 -4.77 10.38 11.52
CA SER A 14 -4.98 11.32 10.43
C SER A 14 -4.31 12.65 10.70
N GLY A 15 -3.89 13.33 9.64
CA GLY A 15 -3.20 14.60 9.76
C GLY A 15 -2.65 15.11 8.44
N LYS A 16 -1.63 15.96 8.54
CA LYS A 16 -0.85 16.45 7.39
C LYS A 16 0.62 16.16 7.62
N LEU A 17 1.27 15.60 6.61
CA LEU A 17 2.70 15.37 6.58
C LEU A 17 3.32 16.31 5.53
N ASP A 18 4.02 17.35 6.00
CA ASP A 18 4.56 18.43 5.16
C ASP A 18 3.49 19.02 4.20
N GLY A 19 2.32 19.32 4.75
CA GLY A 19 1.19 19.89 4.00
C GLY A 19 0.31 18.89 3.27
N VAL A 20 0.75 17.65 3.06
CA VAL A 20 -0.03 16.59 2.39
C VAL A 20 -0.96 15.91 3.39
N PRO A 21 -2.29 15.96 3.18
CA PRO A 21 -3.23 15.24 4.04
C PRO A 21 -3.05 13.74 3.91
N PHE A 22 -3.09 13.06 5.05
CA PHE A 22 -3.07 11.60 5.09
C PHE A 22 -4.01 11.03 6.13
N ARG A 23 -4.37 9.77 5.95
CA ARG A 23 -5.04 8.91 6.91
C ARG A 23 -4.37 7.54 6.89
N ALA A 24 -4.06 7.00 8.03
CA ALA A 24 -3.50 5.66 8.20
C ALA A 24 -4.35 4.87 9.18
N VAL A 25 -4.61 3.60 8.89
CA VAL A 25 -5.44 2.73 9.72
C VAL A 25 -4.90 1.31 9.66
N ASN A 26 -4.89 0.62 10.79
CA ASN A 26 -4.59 -0.79 10.86
C ASN A 26 -5.84 -1.60 10.50
N VAL A 27 -5.70 -2.56 9.59
CA VAL A 27 -6.80 -3.35 9.06
C VAL A 27 -6.47 -4.83 9.16
N CYS A 28 -7.44 -5.61 9.60
CA CYS A 28 -7.40 -7.06 9.54
C CYS A 28 -8.68 -7.56 8.86
N THR A 29 -8.54 -8.40 7.85
CA THR A 29 -9.66 -9.02 7.15
C THR A 29 -9.41 -10.50 6.94
N GLY A 30 -10.46 -11.28 6.92
CA GLY A 30 -10.35 -12.72 6.76
C GLY A 30 -11.68 -13.43 6.64
N GLU A 31 -11.60 -14.74 6.52
CA GLU A 31 -12.75 -15.63 6.53
C GLU A 31 -13.06 -16.04 7.97
N LYS A 32 -14.33 -15.98 8.38
CA LYS A 32 -14.74 -16.42 9.73
C LYS A 32 -14.49 -17.91 9.90
N ALA A 33 -14.28 -18.33 11.14
CA ALA A 33 -14.22 -19.72 11.51
C ALA A 33 -15.48 -20.46 11.01
N SER A 34 -15.30 -21.68 10.54
CA SER A 34 -16.38 -22.56 10.05
C SER A 34 -16.52 -23.77 10.97
N ALA A 35 -17.57 -24.56 10.75
CA ALA A 35 -17.77 -25.83 11.46
C ALA A 35 -16.60 -26.83 11.29
N ARG A 36 -15.75 -26.63 10.25
CA ARG A 36 -14.59 -27.48 9.96
C ARG A 36 -13.26 -26.88 10.44
N SER A 37 -13.23 -25.59 10.82
CA SER A 37 -12.04 -24.89 11.30
C SER A 37 -12.46 -23.92 12.39
N SER A 38 -11.96 -24.12 13.61
CA SER A 38 -12.23 -23.25 14.77
C SER A 38 -11.48 -21.91 14.70
N THR A 39 -10.51 -21.77 13.81
CA THR A 39 -9.71 -20.55 13.67
C THR A 39 -10.09 -19.78 12.41
N PRO A 40 -10.23 -18.43 12.49
CA PRO A 40 -10.41 -17.60 11.32
C PRO A 40 -9.16 -17.67 10.42
N LYS A 41 -9.38 -17.62 9.10
CA LYS A 41 -8.29 -17.52 8.14
C LYS A 41 -8.04 -16.05 7.81
N ILE A 42 -6.92 -15.50 8.24
CA ILE A 42 -6.52 -14.14 7.90
C ILE A 42 -6.14 -14.08 6.42
N LEU A 43 -6.79 -13.19 5.67
CA LEU A 43 -6.51 -12.91 4.26
C LEU A 43 -5.56 -11.72 4.12
N PHE A 44 -5.76 -10.70 4.96
CA PHE A 44 -4.89 -9.54 5.02
C PHE A 44 -4.81 -9.04 6.47
N GLY A 45 -3.61 -8.66 6.90
CA GLY A 45 -3.34 -7.92 8.13
C GLY A 45 -2.24 -6.91 7.86
N GLY A 46 -2.48 -5.64 8.22
CA GLY A 46 -1.51 -4.61 7.96
C GLY A 46 -2.09 -3.20 8.01
N GLN A 47 -1.32 -2.25 7.53
CA GLN A 47 -1.69 -0.84 7.51
C GLN A 47 -2.14 -0.41 6.11
N VAL A 48 -3.19 0.38 6.06
CA VAL A 48 -3.64 1.12 4.88
C VAL A 48 -3.39 2.60 5.11
N ILE A 49 -2.60 3.22 4.24
CA ILE A 49 -2.30 4.64 4.24
C ILE A 49 -2.95 5.26 3.02
N VAL A 50 -3.67 6.34 3.21
CA VAL A 50 -4.30 7.11 2.13
C VAL A 50 -3.74 8.52 2.16
N PHE A 51 -3.11 8.92 1.07
CA PHE A 51 -2.74 10.30 0.82
C PHE A 51 -3.74 10.93 -0.15
N SER A 52 -4.30 12.08 0.22
CA SER A 52 -5.16 12.85 -0.66
C SER A 52 -4.34 13.95 -1.33
N TYR A 53 -4.43 14.03 -2.65
CA TYR A 53 -3.82 15.11 -3.43
C TYR A 53 -4.88 15.88 -4.21
N PHE A 54 -4.68 17.17 -4.33
CA PHE A 54 -5.75 18.08 -4.77
C PHE A 54 -5.83 18.30 -6.27
N ASP A 55 -4.82 17.93 -7.05
CA ASP A 55 -4.86 18.14 -8.51
C ASP A 55 -3.88 17.17 -9.19
N ASN A 56 -4.33 15.96 -9.46
CA ASN A 56 -3.55 15.07 -10.32
C ASN A 56 -4.22 14.90 -11.68
N ARG A 57 -3.87 15.81 -12.60
CA ARG A 57 -4.31 15.75 -13.99
C ARG A 57 -3.75 14.57 -14.79
N LYS A 58 -2.91 13.72 -14.15
CA LYS A 58 -2.28 12.57 -14.82
C LYS A 58 -3.18 11.36 -14.89
N ILE A 59 -4.07 11.18 -13.90
CA ILE A 59 -5.11 10.17 -13.95
C ILE A 59 -6.41 10.90 -14.18
N SER A 60 -6.80 11.03 -15.44
CA SER A 60 -8.08 11.66 -15.79
C SER A 60 -9.25 10.78 -15.39
N GLU A 61 -9.11 9.47 -15.49
CA GLU A 61 -10.10 8.46 -15.13
C GLU A 61 -9.41 7.15 -14.77
N GLY A 62 -10.02 6.36 -13.89
CA GLY A 62 -9.59 5.02 -13.56
C GLY A 62 -8.51 4.94 -12.48
N PHE A 63 -7.70 3.91 -12.54
CA PHE A 63 -6.66 3.60 -11.55
C PHE A 63 -5.39 3.07 -12.19
N VAL A 64 -4.28 3.15 -11.43
CA VAL A 64 -3.03 2.39 -11.66
C VAL A 64 -2.70 1.66 -10.37
N GLN A 65 -2.56 0.35 -10.44
CA GLN A 65 -2.27 -0.51 -9.30
C GLN A 65 -0.94 -1.22 -9.48
N VAL A 66 -0.19 -1.31 -8.38
CA VAL A 66 1.10 -2.02 -8.31
C VAL A 66 1.05 -3.00 -7.15
N PHE A 67 1.31 -4.26 -7.44
CA PHE A 67 1.29 -5.35 -6.46
C PHE A 67 2.64 -6.05 -6.40
N SER A 68 3.15 -6.31 -5.21
CA SER A 68 4.26 -7.24 -5.04
C SER A 68 3.86 -8.64 -5.55
N LYS A 69 4.65 -9.22 -6.45
CA LYS A 69 4.38 -10.57 -6.99
C LYS A 69 4.44 -11.67 -5.91
N LYS A 70 5.23 -11.48 -4.85
CA LYS A 70 5.22 -12.38 -3.69
C LYS A 70 3.83 -12.48 -3.04
N ALA A 71 3.08 -11.38 -3.08
CA ALA A 71 1.71 -11.36 -2.54
C ALA A 71 0.73 -12.05 -3.48
N LEU A 72 0.81 -11.78 -4.77
CA LEU A 72 -0.08 -12.38 -5.77
C LEU A 72 0.04 -13.91 -5.82
N SER A 73 1.23 -14.46 -5.61
CA SER A 73 1.44 -15.91 -5.57
C SER A 73 0.68 -16.62 -4.44
N LYS A 74 0.27 -15.88 -3.40
CA LYS A 74 -0.53 -16.39 -2.28
C LYS A 74 -2.05 -16.29 -2.54
N LEU A 75 -2.46 -15.50 -3.50
CA LEU A 75 -3.86 -15.36 -3.92
C LEU A 75 -4.17 -16.51 -4.89
N ARG A 76 -4.60 -17.66 -4.35
CA ARG A 76 -5.10 -18.78 -5.17
C ARG A 76 -6.36 -18.33 -5.91
N GLU A 77 -6.39 -18.56 -7.24
CA GLU A 77 -7.59 -18.54 -8.09
C GLU A 77 -8.16 -17.21 -8.58
N THR A 78 -7.54 -16.08 -8.35
CA THR A 78 -7.97 -14.89 -9.07
C THR A 78 -7.40 -14.95 -10.49
N ARG A 79 -8.24 -14.81 -11.52
CA ARG A 79 -7.77 -14.49 -12.88
C ARG A 79 -7.12 -13.12 -12.80
N VAL A 80 -5.81 -13.12 -12.53
CA VAL A 80 -5.03 -11.89 -12.53
C VAL A 80 -5.00 -11.38 -13.98
N PRO A 81 -5.48 -10.17 -14.26
CA PRO A 81 -5.33 -9.58 -15.59
C PRO A 81 -3.86 -9.62 -16.03
N LEU A 82 -3.62 -9.58 -17.33
CA LEU A 82 -2.25 -9.48 -17.83
C LEU A 82 -1.61 -8.22 -17.25
N SER A 83 -0.46 -8.41 -16.58
CA SER A 83 0.30 -7.30 -16.02
C SER A 83 0.91 -6.47 -17.16
N ILE A 84 0.77 -5.15 -17.06
CA ILE A 84 1.44 -4.19 -17.93
C ILE A 84 2.95 -4.34 -17.70
N GLN A 85 3.71 -4.45 -18.79
CA GLN A 85 5.18 -4.50 -18.72
C GLN A 85 5.73 -3.09 -18.83
N THR A 86 6.47 -2.67 -17.81
CA THR A 86 7.20 -1.40 -17.82
C THR A 86 8.55 -1.56 -18.55
N GLU A 87 9.24 -0.45 -18.80
CA GLU A 87 10.59 -0.47 -19.38
C GLU A 87 11.65 -1.06 -18.42
N ASN A 88 11.35 -1.16 -17.14
CA ASN A 88 12.26 -1.66 -16.10
C ASN A 88 12.02 -3.16 -15.84
N SER A 89 12.89 -4.01 -16.39
CA SER A 89 12.79 -5.47 -16.24
C SER A 89 12.87 -5.92 -14.78
N VAL A 90 13.73 -5.31 -13.97
CA VAL A 90 13.88 -5.64 -12.54
C VAL A 90 12.60 -5.30 -11.77
N PHE A 91 11.96 -4.17 -12.10
CA PHE A 91 10.67 -3.80 -11.53
C PHE A 91 9.60 -4.84 -11.93
N ASN A 92 9.57 -5.22 -13.20
CA ASN A 92 8.63 -6.22 -13.72
C ASN A 92 8.83 -7.62 -13.10
N GLU A 93 10.02 -7.98 -12.65
CA GLU A 93 10.27 -9.23 -11.93
C GLU A 93 9.61 -9.24 -10.54
N ASN A 94 9.62 -8.11 -9.85
CA ASN A 94 9.16 -7.98 -8.48
C ASN A 94 7.70 -7.54 -8.35
N PHE A 95 7.19 -6.79 -9.32
CA PHE A 95 5.86 -6.18 -9.28
C PHE A 95 5.02 -6.55 -10.50
N ALA A 96 3.71 -6.60 -10.27
CA ALA A 96 2.69 -6.67 -11.30
C ALA A 96 1.92 -5.34 -11.33
N VAL A 97 1.73 -4.80 -12.53
CA VAL A 97 1.07 -3.51 -12.77
C VAL A 97 -0.25 -3.73 -13.49
N PHE A 98 -1.31 -3.10 -13.00
CA PHE A 98 -2.64 -3.12 -13.61
C PHE A 98 -3.16 -1.69 -13.71
N ALA A 99 -3.80 -1.37 -14.82
CA ALA A 99 -4.45 -0.08 -15.01
C ALA A 99 -5.63 -0.25 -15.98
N GLU A 100 -6.62 0.62 -15.86
CA GLU A 100 -7.70 0.71 -16.85
C GLU A 100 -7.19 1.28 -18.17
N ASN A 101 -6.23 2.22 -18.09
CA ASN A 101 -5.57 2.82 -19.22
C ASN A 101 -4.05 2.64 -19.07
N GLU A 102 -3.44 1.96 -20.03
CA GLU A 102 -1.99 1.68 -20.04
C GLU A 102 -1.15 2.97 -20.06
N GLN A 103 -1.63 4.02 -20.73
CA GLN A 103 -0.94 5.31 -20.77
C GLN A 103 -0.83 5.93 -19.36
N ASN A 104 -1.86 5.78 -18.54
CA ASN A 104 -1.81 6.24 -17.14
C ASN A 104 -0.69 5.54 -16.36
N ALA A 105 -0.49 4.22 -16.60
CA ALA A 105 0.59 3.48 -15.97
C ALA A 105 1.97 4.07 -16.35
N PHE A 106 2.23 4.35 -17.61
CA PHE A 106 3.50 4.94 -18.07
C PHE A 106 3.70 6.38 -17.57
N TYR A 107 2.64 7.16 -17.45
CA TYR A 107 2.73 8.51 -16.88
C TYR A 107 3.06 8.52 -15.40
N ILE A 108 2.52 7.57 -14.64
CA ILE A 108 2.73 7.49 -13.18
C ILE A 108 4.05 6.79 -12.86
N LEU A 109 4.31 5.63 -13.50
CA LEU A 109 5.44 4.76 -13.18
C LEU A 109 6.69 5.17 -13.97
N THR A 110 7.16 6.40 -13.73
CA THR A 110 8.46 6.83 -14.23
C THR A 110 9.60 6.06 -13.53
N PRO A 111 10.82 6.06 -14.09
CA PRO A 111 11.97 5.41 -13.45
C PRO A 111 12.12 5.78 -11.97
N GLN A 112 12.00 7.07 -11.63
CA GLN A 112 12.13 7.55 -10.26
C GLN A 112 11.02 7.03 -9.33
N VAL A 113 9.79 6.89 -9.83
CA VAL A 113 8.67 6.31 -9.06
C VAL A 113 8.89 4.82 -8.84
N MET A 114 9.33 4.09 -9.89
CA MET A 114 9.63 2.66 -9.77
C MET A 114 10.77 2.38 -8.79
N GLU A 115 11.83 3.18 -8.82
CA GLU A 115 12.93 3.12 -7.83
C GLU A 115 12.42 3.36 -6.41
N GLN A 116 11.59 4.37 -6.21
CA GLN A 116 11.02 4.68 -4.88
C GLN A 116 10.09 3.57 -4.37
N ILE A 117 9.28 2.97 -5.24
CA ILE A 117 8.43 1.82 -4.89
C ILE A 117 9.29 0.62 -4.50
N THR A 118 10.36 0.35 -5.23
CA THR A 118 11.30 -0.74 -4.93
C THR A 118 11.98 -0.51 -3.58
N ALA A 119 12.54 0.68 -3.34
CA ALA A 119 13.16 1.04 -2.07
C ALA A 119 12.16 0.95 -0.89
N PHE A 120 10.92 1.37 -1.12
CA PHE A 120 9.86 1.25 -0.12
C PHE A 120 9.54 -0.21 0.19
N GLN A 121 9.43 -1.08 -0.83
CA GLN A 121 9.21 -2.52 -0.62
C GLN A 121 10.37 -3.19 0.12
N GLU A 122 11.62 -2.79 -0.15
CA GLU A 122 12.81 -3.32 0.53
C GLU A 122 12.87 -2.92 2.00
N ALA A 123 12.41 -1.70 2.32
CA ALA A 123 12.33 -1.21 3.69
C ALA A 123 11.18 -1.87 4.50
N MET A 124 10.22 -2.51 3.82
CA MET A 124 9.09 -3.16 4.47
C MET A 124 9.32 -4.65 4.65
N GLU A 125 9.03 -5.18 5.84
CA GLU A 125 9.09 -6.63 6.12
C GLU A 125 8.00 -7.41 5.38
N GLY A 126 6.90 -6.74 5.03
CA GLY A 126 5.73 -7.32 4.38
C GLY A 126 5.59 -6.95 2.91
N ASN A 127 4.47 -7.35 2.33
CA ASN A 127 4.17 -7.03 0.95
C ASN A 127 3.54 -5.64 0.84
N VAL A 128 3.91 -4.92 -0.22
CA VAL A 128 3.40 -3.60 -0.54
C VAL A 128 2.41 -3.68 -1.70
N TYR A 129 1.33 -2.93 -1.58
CA TYR A 129 0.33 -2.73 -2.61
C TYR A 129 0.06 -1.24 -2.74
N LEU A 130 0.02 -0.74 -3.96
CA LEU A 130 -0.28 0.65 -4.24
C LEU A 130 -1.46 0.75 -5.20
N SER A 131 -2.27 1.80 -5.01
CA SER A 131 -3.31 2.15 -5.95
C SER A 131 -3.36 3.67 -6.10
N PHE A 132 -3.02 4.14 -7.29
CA PHE A 132 -3.16 5.54 -7.69
C PHE A 132 -4.54 5.71 -8.30
N SER A 133 -5.28 6.71 -7.85
CA SER A 133 -6.56 7.15 -8.40
C SER A 133 -6.52 8.65 -8.67
N GLU A 134 -7.59 9.21 -9.22
CA GLU A 134 -7.69 10.66 -9.50
C GLU A 134 -7.31 11.56 -8.31
N LYS A 135 -7.69 11.17 -7.11
CA LYS A 135 -7.64 12.04 -5.92
C LYS A 135 -6.78 11.49 -4.80
N SER A 136 -6.33 10.24 -4.89
CA SER A 136 -5.68 9.59 -3.77
C SER A 136 -4.64 8.56 -4.20
N LEU A 137 -3.58 8.48 -3.42
CA LEU A 137 -2.68 7.33 -3.39
C LEU A 137 -3.02 6.49 -2.17
N TYR A 138 -3.35 5.23 -2.41
CA TYR A 138 -3.50 4.20 -1.39
C TYR A 138 -2.21 3.39 -1.34
N VAL A 139 -1.60 3.32 -0.16
CA VAL A 139 -0.44 2.48 0.11
C VAL A 139 -0.83 1.47 1.17
N THR A 140 -0.70 0.21 0.88
CA THR A 140 -1.06 -0.87 1.79
C THR A 140 0.15 -1.73 2.05
N CYS A 141 0.49 -1.88 3.33
CA CYS A 141 1.64 -2.65 3.79
C CYS A 141 1.13 -3.81 4.65
N SER A 142 1.32 -5.05 4.17
CA SER A 142 1.01 -6.21 5.01
C SER A 142 2.13 -6.39 6.04
N GLN A 143 1.78 -6.40 7.31
CA GLN A 143 2.74 -6.56 8.41
C GLN A 143 2.06 -7.16 9.64
N LEU A 144 2.83 -7.80 10.49
CA LEU A 144 2.32 -8.45 11.70
C LEU A 144 2.18 -7.50 12.88
N ARG A 145 2.90 -6.38 12.88
CA ARG A 145 2.80 -5.36 13.93
C ARG A 145 1.72 -4.33 13.60
N ASN A 146 1.18 -3.69 14.63
CA ASN A 146 0.27 -2.56 14.50
C ASN A 146 1.07 -1.24 14.58
N PRO A 147 1.31 -0.55 13.46
CA PRO A 147 1.95 0.77 13.48
C PRO A 147 1.14 1.76 14.30
N PHE A 148 1.85 2.71 14.94
CA PHE A 148 1.28 3.75 15.80
C PHE A 148 0.52 3.24 17.03
N HIS A 149 0.60 1.94 17.33
CA HIS A 149 0.03 1.40 18.55
C HIS A 149 0.81 1.87 19.78
N ILE A 150 0.09 2.34 20.81
CA ILE A 150 0.68 2.76 22.08
C ILE A 150 0.71 1.55 23.02
N TYR A 151 1.91 1.12 23.36
CA TYR A 151 2.14 0.05 24.32
C TYR A 151 2.38 0.65 25.70
N ILE A 152 1.59 0.28 26.70
CA ILE A 152 1.68 0.83 28.05
C ILE A 152 2.73 0.12 28.92
N ASP A 153 3.23 -1.01 28.47
CA ASP A 153 4.14 -1.92 29.17
C ASP A 153 5.61 -1.84 28.70
N ILE A 154 5.92 -0.92 27.77
CA ILE A 154 7.30 -0.70 27.31
C ILE A 154 7.84 0.67 27.75
N PRO A 155 9.18 0.84 27.85
CA PRO A 155 9.79 2.12 28.18
C PRO A 155 9.42 3.22 27.18
N VAL A 156 9.31 4.47 27.68
CA VAL A 156 8.95 5.64 26.85
C VAL A 156 9.91 5.83 25.67
N GLU A 157 11.19 5.59 25.86
CA GLU A 157 12.18 5.72 24.78
C GLU A 157 11.99 4.66 23.68
N GLU A 158 11.61 3.44 24.05
CA GLU A 158 11.27 2.41 23.07
C GLU A 158 10.00 2.76 22.31
N GLN A 159 8.99 3.32 23.00
CA GLN A 159 7.77 3.79 22.37
C GLN A 159 8.05 4.93 21.39
N ARG A 160 8.92 5.88 21.75
CA ARG A 160 9.36 6.97 20.88
C ARG A 160 10.04 6.46 19.61
N GLN A 161 10.93 5.46 19.77
CA GLN A 161 11.61 4.86 18.62
C GLN A 161 10.62 4.18 17.67
N LYS A 162 9.66 3.41 18.19
CA LYS A 162 8.60 2.79 17.37
C LYS A 162 7.78 3.83 16.59
N ILE A 163 7.41 4.94 17.23
CA ILE A 163 6.68 6.03 16.56
C ILE A 163 7.56 6.70 15.48
N ALA A 164 8.85 6.88 15.75
CA ALA A 164 9.79 7.43 14.77
C ALA A 164 9.91 6.52 13.53
N ASP A 165 10.02 5.21 13.74
CA ASP A 165 10.10 4.21 12.66
C ASP A 165 8.80 4.21 11.83
N ASP A 166 7.64 4.23 12.47
CA ASP A 166 6.34 4.29 11.79
C ASP A 166 6.17 5.61 11.00
N THR A 167 6.68 6.72 11.55
CA THR A 167 6.69 8.02 10.85
C THR A 167 7.62 7.99 9.65
N ALA A 168 8.76 7.31 9.74
CA ALA A 168 9.67 7.13 8.59
C ALA A 168 8.99 6.35 7.44
N ILE A 169 8.19 5.35 7.76
CA ILE A 169 7.37 4.62 6.77
C ILE A 169 6.39 5.56 6.08
N LEU A 170 5.65 6.40 6.83
CA LEU A 170 4.74 7.39 6.25
C LEU A 170 5.48 8.38 5.33
N ARG A 171 6.67 8.85 5.72
CA ARG A 171 7.49 9.74 4.90
C ARG A 171 7.92 9.08 3.60
N SER A 172 8.39 7.83 3.67
CA SER A 172 8.80 7.06 2.50
C SER A 172 7.62 6.80 1.54
N ALA A 173 6.45 6.48 2.07
CA ALA A 173 5.23 6.33 1.27
C ALA A 173 4.80 7.66 0.62
N LYS A 174 4.94 8.80 1.32
CA LYS A 174 4.66 10.13 0.77
C LYS A 174 5.61 10.48 -0.39
N GLU A 175 6.87 10.07 -0.34
CA GLU A 175 7.82 10.30 -1.43
C GLU A 175 7.38 9.66 -2.75
N ILE A 176 6.70 8.51 -2.70
CA ILE A 176 6.11 7.90 -3.91
C ILE A 176 5.09 8.86 -4.53
N LEU A 177 4.22 9.46 -3.71
CA LEU A 177 3.24 10.44 -4.18
C LEU A 177 3.89 11.68 -4.81
N ILE A 178 4.91 12.25 -4.14
CA ILE A 178 5.62 13.44 -4.61
C ILE A 178 6.28 13.16 -5.96
N ARG A 179 6.97 12.04 -6.11
CA ARG A 179 7.63 11.66 -7.36
C ARG A 179 6.63 11.40 -8.47
N ALA A 180 5.51 10.72 -8.18
CA ALA A 180 4.44 10.54 -9.13
C ALA A 180 3.82 11.87 -9.60
N GLY A 181 3.76 12.89 -8.72
CA GLY A 181 3.30 14.25 -9.04
C GLY A 181 4.28 15.07 -9.87
N GLN A 182 5.59 14.90 -9.68
CA GLN A 182 6.64 15.69 -10.34
C GLN A 182 6.93 15.29 -11.79
N SER A 183 6.49 14.11 -12.21
CA SER A 183 6.79 13.55 -13.54
C SER A 183 5.94 14.15 -14.66
N SER A 184 5.64 15.46 -14.63
CA SER A 184 5.07 16.14 -15.80
C SER A 184 6.17 16.53 -16.77
N PRO A 185 6.16 16.10 -18.05
CA PRO A 185 6.92 16.80 -19.07
C PRO A 185 6.40 18.24 -19.15
N LYS A 186 7.35 19.21 -19.16
CA LYS A 186 7.06 20.60 -19.47
C LYS A 186 6.59 20.73 -20.92
#